data_5d1b16d2ef0f3f47f37e87523f448928
#
_entry.id   5d1b16d2ef0f3f47f37e87523f448928
#
_cell.length_a   1.000
_cell.length_b   1.000
_cell.length_c   1.000
_cell.angle_alpha   90.00
_cell.angle_beta   90.00
_cell.angle_gamma   90.00
#
_symmetry.space_group_name_H-M   'P 1'
#
loop_
_entity.id
_entity.type
_entity.pdbx_description
1 polymer ?
#
loop_
_entity_poly.entity_id
_entity_poly.type
_entity_poly.pdbx_seq_one_letter_code
_entity_poly.pdbx_strand_id
1 'polypeptide(L)'
;MDNGEQELTARVISSYQKMGSDGKKRQILKLQTDDFTFYTIGSKSDDFRAGDSIFLSVINLDVSFKDYLASTFYMPSFSREKLPQKPAHSFNQKLQSLIYAQHENSKIAQLYSALFLGTNIDGELRDDVSNWGVAHLIAISGYHLGVISAVCFFILRLVFKPIYARYMPYRSYIFDFTIVIFLVLCFYFYMIGFIASFLRAFLMSVAGFYMICKKIKILNFYTLFGVILFSVALFPQLLFNVGFYFSCLGVFYIYVYLFYFAPKFSVLANSLLLNLYVFFAMEVAVLYFFPLISLLQFSVLAINYLFGVFYPLSFLLHLFGYGSIFDEILSKMLAFRLSSNNLHISTFVFLLYNAITLLCVKFKPTALLPPLFGVASFLLFLLNFS
;
A
#
# COMPACT_ATOMS: atom_id res chain seq x y z
N MET A 1 -41.07 10.27 2.38
CA MET A 1 -39.73 9.85 2.86
C MET A 1 -39.65 8.40 2.48
N ASP A 2 -38.82 8.10 1.50
CA ASP A 2 -38.66 6.75 1.02
C ASP A 2 -38.10 5.87 2.11
N ASN A 3 -38.54 4.61 2.17
CA ASN A 3 -38.26 3.62 3.22
C ASN A 3 -36.77 3.22 3.37
N GLY A 4 -35.83 4.09 3.03
CA GLY A 4 -34.39 3.82 3.06
C GLY A 4 -33.92 2.80 2.01
N GLU A 5 -34.82 2.32 1.17
CA GLU A 5 -34.52 1.46 0.05
C GLU A 5 -34.18 2.29 -1.17
N GLN A 6 -33.05 1.96 -1.81
CA GLN A 6 -32.58 2.67 -2.99
C GLN A 6 -32.08 1.67 -4.03
N GLU A 7 -32.52 1.84 -5.26
CA GLU A 7 -32.02 1.05 -6.39
C GLU A 7 -30.78 1.70 -6.96
N LEU A 8 -29.73 0.93 -7.09
CA LEU A 8 -28.43 1.40 -7.55
C LEU A 8 -27.85 0.47 -8.62
N THR A 9 -27.16 1.07 -9.55
CA THR A 9 -26.25 0.33 -10.44
C THR A 9 -24.84 0.48 -9.90
N ALA A 10 -24.18 -0.64 -9.65
CA ALA A 10 -22.84 -0.63 -9.11
C ALA A 10 -21.93 -1.60 -9.88
N ARG A 11 -20.64 -1.28 -9.91
CA ARG A 11 -19.62 -2.16 -10.47
C ARG A 11 -18.93 -2.92 -9.35
N VAL A 12 -18.74 -4.22 -9.52
CA VAL A 12 -18.00 -5.06 -8.60
C VAL A 12 -16.50 -4.75 -8.72
N ILE A 13 -15.91 -4.16 -7.68
CA ILE A 13 -14.45 -3.92 -7.60
C ILE A 13 -13.75 -5.22 -7.19
N SER A 14 -14.27 -5.88 -6.15
CA SER A 14 -13.71 -7.12 -5.62
C SER A 14 -14.79 -8.00 -5.01
N SER A 15 -14.59 -9.30 -5.12
CA SER A 15 -15.40 -10.34 -4.51
C SER A 15 -14.46 -11.30 -3.80
N TYR A 16 -14.66 -11.53 -2.50
CA TYR A 16 -13.84 -12.45 -1.70
C TYR A 16 -14.67 -13.11 -0.59
N GLN A 17 -14.20 -14.28 -0.14
CA GLN A 17 -14.84 -14.98 0.96
C GLN A 17 -14.21 -14.58 2.29
N LYS A 18 -15.04 -14.31 3.29
CA LYS A 18 -14.64 -14.02 4.67
C LYS A 18 -15.41 -14.91 5.63
N MET A 19 -14.71 -15.43 6.65
CA MET A 19 -15.32 -16.17 7.72
C MET A 19 -16.01 -15.17 8.68
N GLY A 20 -17.32 -15.32 8.90
CA GLY A 20 -18.05 -14.51 9.87
C GLY A 20 -17.73 -14.95 11.31
N SER A 21 -18.09 -14.13 12.30
CA SER A 21 -17.97 -14.45 13.73
C SER A 21 -18.78 -15.70 14.13
N ASP A 22 -19.75 -16.10 13.31
CA ASP A 22 -20.57 -17.29 13.44
C ASP A 22 -19.98 -18.56 12.76
N GLY A 23 -18.72 -18.47 12.29
CA GLY A 23 -18.03 -19.57 11.60
C GLY A 23 -18.52 -19.85 10.17
N LYS A 24 -19.50 -19.09 9.64
CA LYS A 24 -20.00 -19.25 8.29
C LYS A 24 -19.17 -18.46 7.27
N LYS A 25 -18.81 -19.08 6.17
CA LYS A 25 -18.18 -18.38 5.04
C LYS A 25 -19.22 -17.52 4.34
N ARG A 26 -18.98 -16.22 4.25
CA ARG A 26 -19.80 -15.24 3.56
C ARG A 26 -19.01 -14.63 2.42
N GLN A 27 -19.63 -14.46 1.27
CA GLN A 27 -19.06 -13.71 0.16
C GLN A 27 -19.23 -12.22 0.45
N ILE A 28 -18.15 -11.47 0.39
CA ILE A 28 -18.17 -10.02 0.55
C ILE A 28 -17.90 -9.40 -0.81
N LEU A 29 -18.80 -8.52 -1.23
CA LEU A 29 -18.68 -7.75 -2.46
C LEU A 29 -18.32 -6.33 -2.10
N LYS A 30 -17.27 -5.80 -2.73
CA LYS A 30 -16.95 -4.37 -2.73
C LYS A 30 -17.49 -3.79 -4.03
N LEU A 31 -18.42 -2.87 -3.90
CA LEU A 31 -19.17 -2.27 -5.00
C LEU A 31 -18.84 -0.79 -5.13
N GLN A 32 -18.76 -0.31 -6.35
CA GLN A 32 -18.57 1.09 -6.68
C GLN A 32 -19.74 1.59 -7.50
N THR A 33 -20.35 2.67 -7.03
CA THR A 33 -21.25 3.53 -7.78
C THR A 33 -20.49 4.72 -8.36
N ASP A 34 -21.15 5.60 -9.06
CA ASP A 34 -20.53 6.83 -9.57
C ASP A 34 -20.07 7.76 -8.44
N ASP A 35 -20.76 7.76 -7.28
CA ASP A 35 -20.53 8.71 -6.20
C ASP A 35 -19.75 8.12 -5.02
N PHE A 36 -19.86 6.81 -4.74
CA PHE A 36 -19.26 6.19 -3.55
C PHE A 36 -18.96 4.70 -3.73
N THR A 37 -18.23 4.17 -2.74
CA THR A 37 -17.87 2.74 -2.68
C THR A 37 -18.38 2.14 -1.37
N PHE A 38 -18.98 0.95 -1.41
CA PHE A 38 -19.51 0.29 -0.23
C PHE A 38 -19.31 -1.23 -0.26
N TYR A 39 -19.48 -1.86 0.88
CA TYR A 39 -19.44 -3.31 1.01
C TYR A 39 -20.84 -3.87 1.22
N THR A 40 -21.09 -5.05 0.66
CA THR A 40 -22.31 -5.81 0.89
C THR A 40 -22.00 -7.29 0.99
N ILE A 41 -22.89 -8.06 1.60
CA ILE A 41 -22.77 -9.52 1.68
C ILE A 41 -23.47 -10.11 0.47
N GLY A 42 -22.75 -10.89 -0.34
CA GLY A 42 -23.29 -11.70 -1.43
C GLY A 42 -24.00 -12.95 -0.93
N SER A 43 -24.91 -13.51 -1.75
CA SER A 43 -25.48 -14.82 -1.55
C SER A 43 -24.51 -15.92 -2.00
N LYS A 44 -24.67 -17.15 -1.48
CA LYS A 44 -23.88 -18.31 -1.94
C LYS A 44 -24.10 -18.65 -3.42
N SER A 45 -25.22 -18.20 -3.99
CA SER A 45 -25.59 -18.43 -5.40
C SER A 45 -25.02 -17.38 -6.35
N ASP A 46 -24.42 -16.29 -5.81
CA ASP A 46 -23.99 -15.16 -6.61
C ASP A 46 -22.57 -15.41 -7.16
N ASP A 47 -22.43 -15.66 -8.47
CA ASP A 47 -21.13 -15.76 -9.17
C ASP A 47 -20.75 -14.39 -9.75
N PHE A 48 -20.61 -13.38 -8.87
CA PHE A 48 -20.14 -12.05 -9.27
C PHE A 48 -18.62 -11.96 -9.21
N ARG A 49 -18.02 -11.50 -10.32
CA ARG A 49 -16.59 -11.32 -10.47
C ARG A 49 -16.22 -9.84 -10.53
N ALA A 50 -14.98 -9.53 -10.20
CA ALA A 50 -14.47 -8.18 -10.36
C ALA A 50 -14.64 -7.70 -11.81
N GLY A 51 -15.25 -6.52 -11.97
CA GLY A 51 -15.58 -5.92 -13.27
C GLY A 51 -17.04 -6.09 -13.70
N ASP A 52 -17.80 -6.97 -13.06
CA ASP A 52 -19.23 -7.12 -13.36
C ASP A 52 -20.00 -5.86 -12.97
N SER A 53 -20.97 -5.47 -13.78
CA SER A 53 -21.96 -4.46 -13.44
C SER A 53 -23.22 -5.15 -12.94
N ILE A 54 -23.70 -4.76 -11.78
CA ILE A 54 -24.88 -5.32 -11.14
C ILE A 54 -25.88 -4.23 -10.83
N PHE A 55 -27.14 -4.56 -10.98
CA PHE A 55 -28.25 -3.79 -10.47
C PHE A 55 -28.67 -4.39 -9.13
N LEU A 56 -28.87 -3.57 -8.11
CA LEU A 56 -29.22 -4.03 -6.77
C LEU A 56 -30.01 -3.00 -6.00
N SER A 57 -30.85 -3.49 -5.10
CA SER A 57 -31.53 -2.66 -4.11
C SER A 57 -30.73 -2.68 -2.81
N VAL A 58 -30.51 -1.52 -2.21
CA VAL A 58 -29.74 -1.33 -0.97
C VAL A 58 -30.59 -0.64 0.09
N ILE A 59 -30.25 -0.87 1.35
CA ILE A 59 -30.83 -0.18 2.50
C ILE A 59 -29.78 0.75 3.09
N ASN A 60 -30.06 2.05 3.13
CA ASN A 60 -29.10 3.11 3.54
C ASN A 60 -29.40 3.72 4.92
N LEU A 61 -30.25 3.10 5.72
CA LEU A 61 -30.74 3.66 7.00
C LEU A 61 -29.65 3.92 8.04
N ASP A 62 -28.57 3.12 8.03
CA ASP A 62 -27.52 3.12 9.07
C ASP A 62 -26.20 3.77 8.63
N VAL A 63 -26.17 4.43 7.47
CA VAL A 63 -24.94 5.03 6.95
C VAL A 63 -24.75 6.41 7.55
N SER A 64 -23.73 6.57 8.42
CA SER A 64 -23.37 7.87 8.96
C SER A 64 -22.52 8.67 7.96
N PHE A 65 -22.51 10.01 8.12
CA PHE A 65 -21.64 10.89 7.32
C PHE A 65 -20.16 10.50 7.44
N LYS A 66 -19.73 10.03 8.61
CA LYS A 66 -18.38 9.51 8.84
C LYS A 66 -18.08 8.27 7.99
N ASP A 67 -19.03 7.33 7.91
CA ASP A 67 -18.88 6.11 7.12
C ASP A 67 -18.83 6.42 5.64
N TYR A 68 -19.67 7.36 5.19
CA TYR A 68 -19.64 7.86 3.80
C TYR A 68 -18.27 8.48 3.45
N LEU A 69 -17.71 9.32 4.31
CA LEU A 69 -16.38 9.90 4.11
C LEU A 69 -15.27 8.86 4.15
N ALA A 70 -15.41 7.82 4.96
CA ALA A 70 -14.42 6.74 5.03
C ALA A 70 -14.41 5.84 3.79
N SER A 71 -15.44 5.91 2.93
CA SER A 71 -15.63 5.03 1.75
C SER A 71 -15.51 3.54 2.07
N THR A 72 -15.88 3.13 3.29
CA THR A 72 -15.73 1.76 3.79
C THR A 72 -16.96 1.29 4.55
N PHE A 73 -18.11 1.85 4.25
CA PHE A 73 -19.35 1.51 4.91
C PHE A 73 -20.00 0.25 4.31
N TYR A 74 -20.86 -0.35 5.10
CA TYR A 74 -21.63 -1.53 4.74
C TYR A 74 -23.08 -1.13 4.48
N MET A 75 -23.65 -1.60 3.36
CA MET A 75 -25.07 -1.52 3.08
C MET A 75 -25.62 -2.92 2.80
N PRO A 76 -26.67 -3.35 3.50
CA PRO A 76 -27.41 -4.54 3.12
C PRO A 76 -27.96 -4.39 1.69
N SER A 77 -27.85 -5.44 0.89
CA SER A 77 -28.38 -5.44 -0.45
C SER A 77 -29.19 -6.70 -0.75
N PHE A 78 -30.21 -6.54 -1.57
CA PHE A 78 -31.09 -7.59 -2.04
C PHE A 78 -31.42 -7.36 -3.53
N SER A 79 -32.16 -8.27 -4.16
CA SER A 79 -32.59 -8.16 -5.58
C SER A 79 -31.43 -7.84 -6.52
N ARG A 80 -30.39 -8.71 -6.50
CA ARG A 80 -29.20 -8.49 -7.31
C ARG A 80 -29.35 -9.13 -8.67
N GLU A 81 -29.22 -8.33 -9.71
CA GLU A 81 -29.23 -8.80 -11.10
C GLU A 81 -27.94 -8.41 -11.79
N LYS A 82 -27.33 -9.39 -12.49
CA LYS A 82 -26.16 -9.11 -13.31
C LYS A 82 -26.62 -8.42 -14.59
N LEU A 83 -26.15 -7.21 -14.79
CA LEU A 83 -26.41 -6.50 -16.03
C LEU A 83 -25.61 -7.12 -17.19
N PRO A 84 -26.16 -7.20 -18.40
CA PRO A 84 -25.43 -7.68 -19.56
C PRO A 84 -24.20 -6.79 -19.77
N GLN A 85 -23.03 -7.38 -19.67
CA GLN A 85 -21.78 -6.67 -19.87
C GLN A 85 -21.68 -6.25 -21.33
N LYS A 86 -21.52 -4.95 -21.59
CA LYS A 86 -20.78 -4.52 -22.78
C LYS A 86 -19.36 -5.08 -22.60
N PRO A 87 -18.78 -5.73 -23.61
CA PRO A 87 -17.42 -6.28 -23.52
C PRO A 87 -16.39 -5.15 -23.56
N ALA A 88 -16.42 -4.30 -22.57
CA ALA A 88 -15.32 -3.40 -22.30
C ALA A 88 -14.29 -4.19 -21.49
N HIS A 89 -13.46 -4.99 -22.17
CA HIS A 89 -12.23 -5.45 -21.57
C HIS A 89 -11.47 -4.19 -21.14
N SER A 90 -11.60 -3.84 -19.88
CA SER A 90 -10.79 -2.78 -19.28
C SER A 90 -9.33 -3.10 -19.63
N PHE A 91 -8.55 -2.09 -20.00
CA PHE A 91 -7.12 -2.28 -20.30
C PHE A 91 -6.42 -3.06 -19.16
N ASN A 92 -6.82 -2.83 -17.93
CA ASN A 92 -6.35 -3.57 -16.76
C ASN A 92 -6.68 -5.07 -16.80
N GLN A 93 -7.85 -5.47 -17.30
CA GLN A 93 -8.21 -6.89 -17.44
C GLN A 93 -7.34 -7.58 -18.47
N LYS A 94 -6.99 -6.88 -19.57
CA LYS A 94 -6.06 -7.41 -20.58
C LYS A 94 -4.66 -7.58 -19.99
N LEU A 95 -4.16 -6.59 -19.24
CA LEU A 95 -2.86 -6.70 -18.58
C LEU A 95 -2.85 -7.82 -17.54
N GLN A 96 -3.93 -7.94 -16.75
CA GLN A 96 -4.05 -9.02 -15.79
C GLN A 96 -4.05 -10.38 -16.47
N SER A 97 -4.78 -10.57 -17.57
CA SER A 97 -4.77 -11.82 -18.33
C SER A 97 -3.39 -12.16 -18.91
N LEU A 98 -2.62 -11.14 -19.36
CA LEU A 98 -1.24 -11.33 -19.83
C LEU A 98 -0.30 -11.77 -18.70
N ILE A 99 -0.48 -11.24 -17.48
CA ILE A 99 0.28 -11.70 -16.33
C ILE A 99 -0.09 -13.16 -16.01
N TYR A 100 -1.39 -13.46 -15.89
CA TYR A 100 -1.85 -14.82 -15.55
C TYR A 100 -1.41 -15.87 -16.58
N ALA A 101 -1.32 -15.52 -17.86
CA ALA A 101 -0.86 -16.42 -18.93
C ALA A 101 0.61 -16.81 -18.81
N GLN A 102 1.42 -16.10 -18.03
CA GLN A 102 2.86 -16.39 -17.86
C GLN A 102 3.15 -17.30 -16.65
N HIS A 103 2.15 -17.62 -15.82
CA HIS A 103 2.33 -18.38 -14.60
C HIS A 103 1.43 -19.60 -14.56
N GLU A 104 1.99 -20.76 -14.19
CA GLU A 104 1.22 -21.97 -13.95
C GLU A 104 0.50 -21.93 -12.59
N ASN A 105 1.13 -21.32 -11.59
CA ASN A 105 0.57 -21.20 -10.25
C ASN A 105 -0.27 -19.93 -10.12
N SER A 106 -1.59 -20.10 -9.94
CA SER A 106 -2.54 -18.98 -9.79
C SER A 106 -2.23 -18.05 -8.61
N LYS A 107 -1.63 -18.58 -7.53
CA LYS A 107 -1.21 -17.82 -6.35
C LYS A 107 -0.06 -16.87 -6.69
N ILE A 108 0.89 -17.30 -7.51
CA ILE A 108 1.99 -16.46 -7.98
C ILE A 108 1.50 -15.44 -9.00
N ALA A 109 0.63 -15.84 -9.94
CA ALA A 109 -0.01 -14.91 -10.86
C ALA A 109 -0.75 -13.79 -10.12
N GLN A 110 -1.45 -14.13 -9.02
CA GLN A 110 -2.14 -13.18 -8.16
C GLN A 110 -1.15 -12.24 -7.43
N LEU A 111 -0.01 -12.76 -6.96
CA LEU A 111 1.05 -11.97 -6.34
C LEU A 111 1.57 -10.90 -7.30
N TYR A 112 1.91 -11.27 -8.56
CA TYR A 112 2.39 -10.32 -9.56
C TYR A 112 1.31 -9.34 -10.02
N SER A 113 0.07 -9.81 -10.14
CA SER A 113 -1.06 -8.94 -10.46
C SER A 113 -1.27 -7.87 -9.37
N ALA A 114 -1.16 -8.25 -8.09
CA ALA A 114 -1.19 -7.29 -6.99
C ALA A 114 0.00 -6.32 -7.02
N LEU A 115 1.20 -6.84 -7.32
CA LEU A 115 2.44 -6.07 -7.35
C LEU A 115 2.47 -5.01 -8.46
N PHE A 116 1.96 -5.33 -9.67
CA PHE A 116 2.02 -4.42 -10.82
C PHE A 116 0.74 -3.62 -11.05
N LEU A 117 -0.42 -4.21 -10.75
CA LEU A 117 -1.72 -3.59 -11.03
C LEU A 117 -2.51 -3.21 -9.76
N GLY A 118 -2.00 -3.57 -8.57
CA GLY A 118 -2.66 -3.28 -7.30
C GLY A 118 -3.96 -4.04 -7.09
N THR A 119 -4.11 -5.21 -7.70
CA THR A 119 -5.29 -6.07 -7.53
C THR A 119 -5.36 -6.63 -6.11
N ASN A 120 -6.57 -6.96 -5.67
CA ASN A 120 -6.75 -7.60 -4.36
C ASN A 120 -6.20 -9.03 -4.38
N ILE A 121 -5.66 -9.44 -3.25
CA ILE A 121 -5.14 -10.79 -3.00
C ILE A 121 -6.11 -11.58 -2.11
N ASP A 122 -6.15 -12.90 -2.32
CA ASP A 122 -6.95 -13.81 -1.51
C ASP A 122 -6.44 -13.89 -0.06
N GLY A 123 -7.31 -14.40 0.84
CA GLY A 123 -6.97 -14.52 2.26
C GLY A 123 -5.73 -15.35 2.49
N GLU A 124 -5.57 -16.47 1.79
CA GLU A 124 -4.42 -17.37 1.94
C GLU A 124 -3.10 -16.68 1.57
N LEU A 125 -3.03 -16.02 0.43
CA LEU A 125 -1.84 -15.26 0.01
C LEU A 125 -1.58 -14.09 0.96
N ARG A 126 -2.64 -13.44 1.47
CA ARG A 126 -2.51 -12.37 2.46
C ARG A 126 -1.87 -12.85 3.74
N ASP A 127 -2.28 -14.02 4.24
CA ASP A 127 -1.72 -14.60 5.46
C ASP A 127 -0.24 -14.96 5.26
N ASP A 128 0.12 -15.55 4.12
CA ASP A 128 1.51 -15.88 3.81
C ASP A 128 2.40 -14.65 3.76
N VAL A 129 1.99 -13.58 3.05
CA VAL A 129 2.80 -12.36 2.95
C VAL A 129 2.86 -11.60 4.27
N SER A 130 1.82 -11.72 5.12
CA SER A 130 1.80 -11.14 6.46
C SER A 130 2.76 -11.88 7.40
N ASN A 131 2.85 -13.20 7.31
CA ASN A 131 3.81 -14.01 8.05
C ASN A 131 5.27 -13.61 7.75
N TRP A 132 5.55 -13.28 6.49
CA TRP A 132 6.86 -12.78 6.05
C TRP A 132 7.08 -11.28 6.34
N GLY A 133 6.05 -10.55 6.80
CA GLY A 133 6.10 -9.09 7.02
C GLY A 133 6.16 -8.26 5.73
N VAL A 134 6.02 -8.88 4.56
CA VAL A 134 6.20 -8.23 3.25
C VAL A 134 4.91 -7.67 2.65
N ALA A 135 3.79 -7.71 3.36
CA ALA A 135 2.50 -7.21 2.88
C ALA A 135 2.58 -5.76 2.38
N HIS A 136 3.41 -4.91 2.99
CA HIS A 136 3.62 -3.52 2.58
C HIS A 136 4.41 -3.37 1.27
N LEU A 137 5.17 -4.39 0.85
CA LEU A 137 5.89 -4.44 -0.43
C LEU A 137 5.00 -4.90 -1.57
N ILE A 138 3.95 -5.68 -1.29
CA ILE A 138 3.00 -6.14 -2.32
C ILE A 138 1.95 -5.06 -2.56
N ALA A 139 1.49 -4.39 -1.52
CA ALA A 139 0.62 -3.23 -1.69
C ALA A 139 1.38 -2.10 -2.38
N ILE A 140 0.85 -1.59 -3.50
CA ILE A 140 1.46 -0.46 -4.21
C ILE A 140 1.65 0.72 -3.23
N SER A 141 2.89 1.15 -3.07
CA SER A 141 3.31 2.09 -2.03
C SER A 141 4.25 3.18 -2.58
N GLY A 142 4.66 4.10 -1.70
CA GLY A 142 5.69 5.10 -2.03
C GLY A 142 7.03 4.48 -2.43
N TYR A 143 7.34 3.27 -1.99
CA TYR A 143 8.54 2.56 -2.40
C TYR A 143 8.51 2.21 -3.90
N HIS A 144 7.37 1.71 -4.42
CA HIS A 144 7.18 1.46 -5.86
C HIS A 144 7.35 2.73 -6.67
N LEU A 145 6.73 3.83 -6.24
CA LEU A 145 6.89 5.14 -6.88
C LEU A 145 8.36 5.57 -6.91
N GLY A 146 9.09 5.39 -5.80
CA GLY A 146 10.51 5.67 -5.71
C GLY A 146 11.34 4.84 -6.68
N VAL A 147 11.10 3.53 -6.75
CA VAL A 147 11.82 2.62 -7.67
C VAL A 147 11.52 2.95 -9.13
N ILE A 148 10.23 3.15 -9.50
CA ILE A 148 9.84 3.56 -10.86
C ILE A 148 10.54 4.88 -11.23
N SER A 149 10.51 5.87 -10.34
CA SER A 149 11.16 7.16 -10.56
C SER A 149 12.67 7.03 -10.76
N ALA A 150 13.33 6.20 -9.94
CA ALA A 150 14.77 5.98 -10.03
C ALA A 150 15.17 5.29 -11.34
N VAL A 151 14.41 4.25 -11.74
CA VAL A 151 14.64 3.54 -13.01
C VAL A 151 14.42 4.48 -14.21
N CYS A 152 13.29 5.20 -14.23
CA CYS A 152 13.01 6.17 -15.28
C CYS A 152 14.09 7.27 -15.35
N PHE A 153 14.50 7.81 -14.19
CA PHE A 153 15.57 8.82 -14.15
C PHE A 153 16.89 8.27 -14.66
N PHE A 154 17.25 7.04 -14.29
CA PHE A 154 18.47 6.39 -14.76
C PHE A 154 18.45 6.21 -16.29
N ILE A 155 17.37 5.70 -16.86
CA ILE A 155 17.21 5.52 -18.32
C ILE A 155 17.27 6.87 -19.04
N LEU A 156 16.49 7.87 -18.59
CA LEU A 156 16.50 9.21 -19.18
C LEU A 156 17.90 9.84 -19.12
N ARG A 157 18.60 9.67 -18.00
CA ARG A 157 19.97 10.17 -17.84
C ARG A 157 20.94 9.49 -18.79
N LEU A 158 20.85 8.16 -18.93
CA LEU A 158 21.73 7.39 -19.81
C LEU A 158 21.58 7.83 -21.28
N VAL A 159 20.33 7.99 -21.73
CA VAL A 159 20.02 8.29 -23.13
C VAL A 159 20.16 9.78 -23.46
N PHE A 160 19.59 10.65 -22.62
CA PHE A 160 19.40 12.06 -22.97
C PHE A 160 20.45 13.02 -22.38
N LYS A 161 21.17 12.65 -21.32
CA LYS A 161 22.18 13.54 -20.73
C LYS A 161 23.23 14.01 -21.73
N PRO A 162 23.80 13.15 -22.61
CA PRO A 162 24.77 13.60 -23.62
C PRO A 162 24.15 14.56 -24.65
N ILE A 163 22.86 14.38 -24.98
CA ILE A 163 22.11 15.26 -25.88
C ILE A 163 21.94 16.64 -25.24
N TYR A 164 21.55 16.67 -23.95
CA TYR A 164 21.42 17.91 -23.19
C TYR A 164 22.75 18.69 -23.11
N ALA A 165 23.84 17.99 -22.81
CA ALA A 165 25.16 18.60 -22.74
C ALA A 165 25.57 19.27 -24.05
N ARG A 166 25.16 18.70 -25.20
CA ARG A 166 25.53 19.20 -26.54
C ARG A 166 24.60 20.30 -27.03
N TYR A 167 23.27 20.13 -26.87
CA TYR A 167 22.28 21.01 -27.52
C TYR A 167 21.60 21.99 -26.59
N MET A 168 21.57 21.68 -25.28
CA MET A 168 20.82 22.48 -24.28
C MET A 168 21.64 22.72 -22.99
N PRO A 169 22.88 23.26 -23.06
CA PRO A 169 23.80 23.35 -21.93
C PRO A 169 23.27 24.23 -20.77
N TYR A 170 22.38 25.19 -21.07
CA TYR A 170 21.82 26.11 -20.08
C TYR A 170 20.54 25.59 -19.39
N ARG A 171 19.99 24.45 -19.85
CA ARG A 171 18.75 23.88 -19.33
C ARG A 171 19.03 22.77 -18.31
N SER A 172 18.32 22.78 -17.19
CA SER A 172 18.46 21.73 -16.17
C SER A 172 17.77 20.43 -16.61
N TYR A 173 18.56 19.44 -17.05
CA TYR A 173 18.02 18.12 -17.38
C TYR A 173 17.31 17.45 -16.18
N ILE A 174 17.72 17.75 -14.94
CA ILE A 174 17.10 17.18 -13.73
C ILE A 174 15.65 17.64 -13.64
N PHE A 175 15.39 18.93 -13.87
CA PHE A 175 14.04 19.48 -13.83
C PHE A 175 13.15 18.86 -14.92
N ASP A 176 13.64 18.80 -16.15
CA ASP A 176 12.87 18.27 -17.28
C ASP A 176 12.59 16.77 -17.12
N PHE A 177 13.60 15.99 -16.68
CA PHE A 177 13.41 14.55 -16.43
C PHE A 177 12.39 14.31 -15.30
N THR A 178 12.40 15.14 -14.26
CA THR A 178 11.41 15.01 -13.19
C THR A 178 10.00 15.26 -13.70
N ILE A 179 9.80 16.23 -14.60
CA ILE A 179 8.48 16.46 -15.22
C ILE A 179 8.05 15.23 -16.03
N VAL A 180 8.95 14.67 -16.85
CA VAL A 180 8.65 13.45 -17.63
C VAL A 180 8.30 12.29 -16.70
N ILE A 181 9.03 12.12 -15.60
CA ILE A 181 8.74 11.09 -14.60
C ILE A 181 7.35 11.29 -14.00
N PHE A 182 6.97 12.52 -13.65
CA PHE A 182 5.62 12.77 -13.13
C PHE A 182 4.53 12.45 -14.15
N LEU A 183 4.76 12.70 -15.45
CA LEU A 183 3.81 12.30 -16.48
C LEU A 183 3.69 10.76 -16.58
N VAL A 184 4.80 10.04 -16.51
CA VAL A 184 4.79 8.55 -16.45
C VAL A 184 4.05 8.06 -15.22
N LEU A 185 4.29 8.65 -14.04
CA LEU A 185 3.61 8.29 -12.80
C LEU A 185 2.10 8.61 -12.85
N CYS A 186 1.69 9.73 -13.46
CA CYS A 186 0.28 10.05 -13.69
C CYS A 186 -0.39 9.01 -14.59
N PHE A 187 0.29 8.61 -15.67
CA PHE A 187 -0.22 7.59 -16.57
C PHE A 187 -0.36 6.23 -15.84
N TYR A 188 0.67 5.84 -15.08
CA TYR A 188 0.61 4.63 -14.27
C TYR A 188 -0.51 4.68 -13.23
N PHE A 189 -0.69 5.83 -12.56
CA PHE A 189 -1.76 6.06 -11.60
C PHE A 189 -3.17 5.90 -12.22
N TYR A 190 -3.36 6.45 -13.41
CA TYR A 190 -4.59 6.25 -14.18
C TYR A 190 -4.82 4.76 -14.50
N MET A 191 -3.75 4.05 -14.89
CA MET A 191 -3.82 2.63 -15.23
C MET A 191 -4.18 1.73 -14.05
N ILE A 192 -3.63 1.97 -12.85
CA ILE A 192 -3.91 1.15 -11.66
C ILE A 192 -5.27 1.46 -11.02
N GLY A 193 -6.05 2.40 -11.54
CA GLY A 193 -7.41 2.71 -11.06
C GLY A 193 -7.45 3.56 -9.80
N PHE A 194 -6.59 4.56 -9.67
CA PHE A 194 -6.62 5.56 -8.60
C PHE A 194 -6.47 4.98 -7.18
N ILE A 195 -5.55 4.05 -6.99
CA ILE A 195 -5.28 3.45 -5.66
C ILE A 195 -4.85 4.53 -4.67
N ALA A 196 -5.52 4.61 -3.51
CA ALA A 196 -5.31 5.64 -2.48
C ALA A 196 -3.88 5.69 -1.93
N SER A 197 -3.19 4.53 -1.80
CA SER A 197 -1.80 4.46 -1.34
C SER A 197 -0.81 5.08 -2.32
N PHE A 198 -1.04 4.90 -3.62
CA PHE A 198 -0.23 5.52 -4.66
C PHE A 198 -0.50 7.03 -4.77
N LEU A 199 -1.79 7.45 -4.78
CA LEU A 199 -2.18 8.86 -4.78
C LEU A 199 -1.45 9.65 -3.70
N ARG A 200 -1.44 9.12 -2.50
CA ARG A 200 -0.76 9.72 -1.35
C ARG A 200 0.74 9.91 -1.58
N ALA A 201 1.43 8.84 -2.01
CA ALA A 201 2.86 8.90 -2.30
C ALA A 201 3.17 9.86 -3.44
N PHE A 202 2.30 9.90 -4.45
CA PHE A 202 2.40 10.83 -5.58
C PHE A 202 2.24 12.28 -5.13
N LEU A 203 1.23 12.61 -4.32
CA LEU A 203 1.05 13.97 -3.77
C LEU A 203 2.25 14.40 -2.92
N MET A 204 2.77 13.50 -2.07
CA MET A 204 3.98 13.77 -1.28
C MET A 204 5.20 14.03 -2.18
N SER A 205 5.36 13.30 -3.28
CA SER A 205 6.49 13.48 -4.20
C SER A 205 6.39 14.79 -4.98
N VAL A 206 5.19 15.18 -5.42
CA VAL A 206 4.93 16.47 -6.08
C VAL A 206 5.19 17.64 -5.12
N ALA A 207 4.69 17.54 -3.90
CA ALA A 207 4.95 18.55 -2.86
C ALA A 207 6.45 18.64 -2.55
N GLY A 208 7.15 17.52 -2.41
CA GLY A 208 8.59 17.48 -2.21
C GLY A 208 9.36 18.13 -3.36
N PHE A 209 8.99 17.83 -4.60
CA PHE A 209 9.59 18.47 -5.78
C PHE A 209 9.35 19.99 -5.81
N TYR A 210 8.12 20.43 -5.52
CA TYR A 210 7.81 21.84 -5.41
C TYR A 210 8.68 22.55 -4.34
N MET A 211 8.85 21.91 -3.18
CA MET A 211 9.70 22.44 -2.11
C MET A 211 11.16 22.53 -2.55
N ILE A 212 11.70 21.53 -3.27
CA ILE A 212 13.06 21.57 -3.85
C ILE A 212 13.20 22.79 -4.78
N CYS A 213 12.24 22.97 -5.70
CA CYS A 213 12.24 24.09 -6.64
C CYS A 213 12.22 25.46 -5.93
N LYS A 214 11.54 25.54 -4.78
CA LYS A 214 11.48 26.73 -3.93
C LYS A 214 12.63 26.84 -2.91
N LYS A 215 13.59 25.90 -2.93
CA LYS A 215 14.71 25.84 -1.99
C LYS A 215 14.27 25.71 -0.51
N ILE A 216 13.08 25.15 -0.28
CA ILE A 216 12.55 24.86 1.07
C ILE A 216 13.17 23.54 1.55
N LYS A 217 13.62 23.51 2.80
CA LYS A 217 14.17 22.29 3.42
C LYS A 217 13.04 21.25 3.55
N ILE A 218 13.20 20.10 2.87
CA ILE A 218 12.22 18.99 2.91
C ILE A 218 12.25 18.32 4.27
N LEU A 219 13.44 18.04 4.81
CA LEU A 219 13.65 17.40 6.12
C LEU A 219 13.30 18.37 7.26
N ASN A 220 12.01 18.67 7.40
CA ASN A 220 11.46 19.48 8.46
C ASN A 220 10.08 18.92 8.85
N PHE A 221 9.82 18.73 10.12
CA PHE A 221 8.53 18.25 10.62
C PHE A 221 7.36 19.15 10.23
N TYR A 222 7.56 20.47 10.16
CA TYR A 222 6.52 21.40 9.71
C TYR A 222 6.12 21.17 8.25
N THR A 223 7.08 20.85 7.39
CA THR A 223 6.79 20.53 5.98
C THR A 223 6.05 19.21 5.86
N LEU A 224 6.43 18.20 6.64
CA LEU A 224 5.74 16.92 6.67
C LEU A 224 4.27 17.10 7.11
N PHE A 225 4.03 17.79 8.24
CA PHE A 225 2.68 18.04 8.71
C PHE A 225 1.87 18.90 7.73
N GLY A 226 2.50 19.90 7.10
CA GLY A 226 1.86 20.71 6.06
C GLY A 226 1.39 19.87 4.87
N VAL A 227 2.21 18.92 4.39
CA VAL A 227 1.83 18.01 3.30
C VAL A 227 0.72 17.04 3.73
N ILE A 228 0.75 16.55 4.96
CA ILE A 228 -0.32 15.70 5.50
C ILE A 228 -1.64 16.46 5.53
N LEU A 229 -1.65 17.67 6.11
CA LEU A 229 -2.84 18.52 6.17
C LEU A 229 -3.38 18.86 4.78
N PHE A 230 -2.50 19.22 3.86
CA PHE A 230 -2.87 19.49 2.47
C PHE A 230 -3.49 18.27 1.79
N SER A 231 -2.91 17.08 1.99
CA SER A 231 -3.45 15.83 1.43
C SER A 231 -4.84 15.51 1.97
N VAL A 232 -5.06 15.72 3.29
CA VAL A 232 -6.36 15.49 3.92
C VAL A 232 -7.38 16.56 3.48
N ALA A 233 -6.94 17.81 3.28
CA ALA A 233 -7.82 18.88 2.79
C ALA A 233 -8.33 18.60 1.36
N LEU A 234 -7.46 18.04 0.48
CA LEU A 234 -7.85 17.65 -0.87
C LEU A 234 -8.70 16.36 -0.89
N PHE A 235 -8.39 15.42 -0.02
CA PHE A 235 -9.03 14.10 0.03
C PHE A 235 -9.35 13.72 1.49
N PRO A 236 -10.46 14.20 2.06
CA PRO A 236 -10.84 13.95 3.47
C PRO A 236 -10.94 12.47 3.82
N GLN A 237 -11.23 11.61 2.84
CA GLN A 237 -11.28 10.16 2.97
C GLN A 237 -9.96 9.55 3.47
N LEU A 238 -8.82 10.21 3.22
CA LEU A 238 -7.50 9.74 3.66
C LEU A 238 -7.38 9.68 5.18
N LEU A 239 -8.10 10.54 5.91
CA LEU A 239 -8.07 10.58 7.37
C LEU A 239 -8.49 9.24 8.01
N PHE A 240 -9.41 8.52 7.36
CA PHE A 240 -9.93 7.24 7.85
C PHE A 240 -9.21 6.02 7.25
N ASN A 241 -8.21 6.26 6.40
CA ASN A 241 -7.49 5.19 5.71
C ASN A 241 -6.27 4.72 6.52
N VAL A 242 -6.32 3.48 7.01
CA VAL A 242 -5.23 2.86 7.79
C VAL A 242 -3.89 2.88 7.02
N GLY A 243 -3.92 2.66 5.71
CA GLY A 243 -2.74 2.75 4.87
C GLY A 243 -2.16 4.18 4.83
N PHE A 244 -3.00 5.24 4.90
CA PHE A 244 -2.55 6.62 5.03
C PHE A 244 -1.84 6.85 6.36
N TYR A 245 -2.41 6.36 7.45
CA TYR A 245 -1.79 6.41 8.77
C TYR A 245 -0.40 5.76 8.75
N PHE A 246 -0.27 4.52 8.25
CA PHE A 246 1.02 3.83 8.18
C PHE A 246 2.07 4.57 7.34
N SER A 247 1.68 5.15 6.22
CA SER A 247 2.63 5.88 5.38
C SER A 247 3.08 7.19 6.03
N CYS A 248 2.17 7.94 6.68
CA CYS A 248 2.53 9.15 7.42
C CYS A 248 3.48 8.80 8.58
N LEU A 249 3.16 7.74 9.31
CA LEU A 249 3.95 7.26 10.44
C LEU A 249 5.34 6.78 9.99
N GLY A 250 5.42 6.01 8.90
CA GLY A 250 6.70 5.54 8.35
C GLY A 250 7.60 6.69 7.91
N VAL A 251 7.06 7.68 7.16
CA VAL A 251 7.82 8.89 6.76
C VAL A 251 8.21 9.69 7.99
N PHE A 252 7.35 9.80 9.00
CA PHE A 252 7.66 10.48 10.26
C PHE A 252 8.87 9.83 10.95
N TYR A 253 8.92 8.50 11.07
CA TYR A 253 10.07 7.81 11.68
C TYR A 253 11.34 7.90 10.83
N ILE A 254 11.24 7.93 9.51
CA ILE A 254 12.38 8.25 8.65
C ILE A 254 12.92 9.64 9.00
N TYR A 255 12.05 10.66 9.16
CA TYR A 255 12.47 12.02 9.53
C TYR A 255 13.09 12.06 10.92
N VAL A 256 12.49 11.40 11.92
CA VAL A 256 13.05 11.29 13.29
C VAL A 256 14.44 10.70 13.24
N TYR A 257 14.63 9.59 12.52
CA TYR A 257 15.93 8.94 12.39
C TYR A 257 16.96 9.87 11.70
N LEU A 258 16.62 10.42 10.55
CA LEU A 258 17.51 11.28 9.78
C LEU A 258 17.89 12.55 10.55
N PHE A 259 16.97 13.11 11.35
CA PHE A 259 17.21 14.32 12.12
C PHE A 259 18.12 14.07 13.34
N TYR A 260 17.89 12.98 14.08
CA TYR A 260 18.57 12.76 15.36
C TYR A 260 19.78 11.83 15.30
N PHE A 261 19.80 10.87 14.37
CA PHE A 261 20.79 9.78 14.39
C PHE A 261 21.69 9.77 13.15
N ALA A 262 21.17 10.07 11.95
CA ALA A 262 21.92 9.96 10.70
C ALA A 262 23.28 10.73 10.67
N PRO A 263 23.41 11.93 11.28
CA PRO A 263 24.69 12.67 11.23
C PRO A 263 25.85 11.97 11.91
N LYS A 264 25.60 10.87 12.65
CA LYS A 264 26.61 10.18 13.44
C LYS A 264 27.25 8.96 12.75
N PHE A 265 26.65 8.49 11.65
CA PHE A 265 27.02 7.22 11.05
C PHE A 265 27.37 7.36 9.57
N SER A 266 28.12 6.38 9.03
CA SER A 266 28.40 6.28 7.61
C SER A 266 27.12 6.01 6.79
N VAL A 267 27.16 6.24 5.48
CA VAL A 267 25.99 6.03 4.59
C VAL A 267 25.46 4.60 4.67
N LEU A 268 26.34 3.60 4.66
CA LEU A 268 25.96 2.19 4.74
C LEU A 268 25.33 1.86 6.10
N ALA A 269 25.96 2.30 7.20
CA ALA A 269 25.44 2.11 8.54
C ALA A 269 24.07 2.80 8.71
N ASN A 270 23.92 4.02 8.17
CA ASN A 270 22.62 4.72 8.18
C ASN A 270 21.53 3.95 7.43
N SER A 271 21.83 3.35 6.28
CA SER A 271 20.85 2.54 5.55
C SER A 271 20.36 1.37 6.38
N LEU A 272 21.28 0.60 7.00
CA LEU A 272 20.93 -0.56 7.83
C LEU A 272 20.17 -0.14 9.09
N LEU A 273 20.67 0.85 9.81
CA LEU A 273 20.08 1.32 11.07
C LEU A 273 18.72 1.99 10.85
N LEU A 274 18.54 2.71 9.74
CA LEU A 274 17.25 3.30 9.37
C LEU A 274 16.20 2.20 9.16
N ASN A 275 16.52 1.17 8.37
CA ASN A 275 15.63 0.06 8.10
C ASN A 275 15.23 -0.64 9.42
N LEU A 276 16.20 -0.94 10.27
CA LEU A 276 15.98 -1.54 11.58
C LEU A 276 15.14 -0.63 12.50
N TYR A 277 15.48 0.64 12.56
CA TYR A 277 14.76 1.63 13.37
C TYR A 277 13.28 1.72 12.97
N VAL A 278 13.00 1.90 11.68
CA VAL A 278 11.62 2.01 11.17
C VAL A 278 10.87 0.71 11.40
N PHE A 279 11.49 -0.45 11.18
CA PHE A 279 10.88 -1.75 11.42
C PHE A 279 10.35 -1.85 12.85
N PHE A 280 11.20 -1.67 13.85
CA PHE A 280 10.77 -1.77 15.24
C PHE A 280 9.85 -0.61 15.67
N ALA A 281 10.07 0.60 15.16
CA ALA A 281 9.24 1.74 15.53
C ALA A 281 7.80 1.58 15.01
N MET A 282 7.59 0.93 13.87
CA MET A 282 6.25 0.70 13.30
C MET A 282 5.49 -0.46 13.96
N GLU A 283 6.17 -1.36 14.66
CA GLU A 283 5.64 -2.65 15.10
C GLU A 283 4.36 -2.54 15.93
N VAL A 284 4.33 -1.64 16.92
CA VAL A 284 3.13 -1.46 17.78
C VAL A 284 1.91 -1.03 16.98
N ALA A 285 2.11 -0.14 16.00
CA ALA A 285 1.03 0.28 15.13
C ALA A 285 0.56 -0.87 14.22
N VAL A 286 1.49 -1.66 13.69
CA VAL A 286 1.18 -2.82 12.86
C VAL A 286 0.40 -3.85 13.66
N LEU A 287 0.84 -4.22 14.86
CA LEU A 287 0.17 -5.19 15.73
C LEU A 287 -1.23 -4.75 16.19
N TYR A 288 -1.46 -3.45 16.34
CA TYR A 288 -2.79 -2.95 16.67
C TYR A 288 -3.84 -3.23 15.58
N PHE A 289 -3.47 -3.04 14.31
CA PHE A 289 -4.37 -3.27 13.18
C PHE A 289 -4.30 -4.71 12.64
N PHE A 290 -3.15 -5.35 12.75
CA PHE A 290 -2.85 -6.70 12.24
C PHE A 290 -2.11 -7.48 13.31
N PRO A 291 -2.82 -8.15 14.22
CA PRO A 291 -2.25 -8.73 15.44
C PRO A 291 -1.41 -10.01 15.21
N LEU A 292 -0.80 -10.17 14.04
CA LEU A 292 0.03 -11.32 13.69
C LEU A 292 1.50 -10.98 13.90
N ILE A 293 2.18 -11.74 14.75
CA ILE A 293 3.63 -11.66 14.97
C ILE A 293 4.32 -12.99 14.62
N SER A 294 5.43 -12.92 13.90
CA SER A 294 6.23 -14.06 13.48
C SER A 294 7.71 -13.69 13.38
N LEU A 295 8.61 -14.64 13.66
CA LEU A 295 10.05 -14.45 13.46
C LEU A 295 10.42 -14.25 11.98
N LEU A 296 9.60 -14.75 11.04
CA LEU A 296 9.81 -14.52 9.61
C LEU A 296 9.75 -13.03 9.23
N GLN A 297 9.08 -12.19 10.02
CA GLN A 297 9.00 -10.75 9.75
C GLN A 297 10.37 -10.06 9.78
N PHE A 298 11.36 -10.61 10.49
CA PHE A 298 12.74 -10.10 10.41
C PHE A 298 13.36 -10.22 9.03
N SER A 299 12.89 -11.14 8.19
CA SER A 299 13.36 -11.29 6.81
C SER A 299 13.12 -10.04 5.96
N VAL A 300 12.12 -9.23 6.32
CA VAL A 300 11.81 -7.97 5.63
C VAL A 300 12.99 -7.01 5.61
N LEU A 301 13.87 -7.05 6.63
CA LEU A 301 15.06 -6.22 6.68
C LEU A 301 16.02 -6.50 5.51
N ALA A 302 16.10 -7.75 5.05
CA ALA A 302 16.86 -8.13 3.87
C ALA A 302 16.04 -7.97 2.58
N ILE A 303 14.76 -8.39 2.61
CA ILE A 303 13.87 -8.35 1.46
C ILE A 303 13.65 -6.92 0.95
N ASN A 304 13.61 -5.91 1.83
CA ASN A 304 13.52 -4.51 1.43
C ASN A 304 14.62 -4.09 0.44
N TYR A 305 15.85 -4.56 0.63
CA TYR A 305 16.95 -4.26 -0.28
C TYR A 305 16.85 -5.06 -1.59
N LEU A 306 16.53 -6.35 -1.48
CA LEU A 306 16.37 -7.22 -2.64
C LEU A 306 15.22 -6.75 -3.53
N PHE A 307 14.15 -6.25 -2.94
CA PHE A 307 12.96 -5.78 -3.66
C PHE A 307 13.28 -4.63 -4.61
N GLY A 308 14.23 -3.76 -4.27
CA GLY A 308 14.67 -2.67 -5.15
C GLY A 308 15.23 -3.13 -6.49
N VAL A 309 15.79 -4.35 -6.54
CA VAL A 309 16.28 -5.00 -7.77
C VAL A 309 15.23 -5.94 -8.34
N PHE A 310 14.58 -6.72 -7.49
CA PHE A 310 13.56 -7.70 -7.88
C PHE A 310 12.39 -7.05 -8.63
N TYR A 311 11.85 -5.95 -8.13
CA TYR A 311 10.66 -5.31 -8.71
C TYR A 311 10.88 -4.83 -10.15
N PRO A 312 11.91 -4.01 -10.47
CA PRO A 312 12.14 -3.61 -11.85
C PRO A 312 12.58 -4.76 -12.76
N LEU A 313 13.34 -5.73 -12.24
CA LEU A 313 13.77 -6.89 -13.00
C LEU A 313 12.57 -7.81 -13.34
N SER A 314 11.72 -8.11 -12.38
CA SER A 314 10.51 -8.91 -12.60
C SER A 314 9.55 -8.23 -13.57
N PHE A 315 9.40 -6.91 -13.49
CA PHE A 315 8.60 -6.15 -14.45
C PHE A 315 9.16 -6.27 -15.89
N LEU A 316 10.48 -6.13 -16.07
CA LEU A 316 11.12 -6.31 -17.38
C LEU A 316 10.94 -7.74 -17.90
N LEU A 317 11.13 -8.74 -17.06
CA LEU A 317 10.94 -10.15 -17.47
C LEU A 317 9.50 -10.40 -17.96
N HIS A 318 8.49 -9.84 -17.31
CA HIS A 318 7.09 -9.95 -17.77
C HIS A 318 6.87 -9.27 -19.12
N LEU A 319 7.52 -8.14 -19.38
CA LEU A 319 7.42 -7.47 -20.68
C LEU A 319 7.99 -8.34 -21.83
N PHE A 320 9.00 -9.16 -21.54
CA PHE A 320 9.61 -10.07 -22.52
C PHE A 320 9.01 -11.48 -22.52
N GLY A 321 7.96 -11.75 -21.71
CA GLY A 321 7.31 -13.06 -21.67
C GLY A 321 8.02 -14.10 -20.77
N TYR A 322 8.98 -13.69 -19.95
CA TYR A 322 9.76 -14.54 -19.04
C TYR A 322 9.32 -14.35 -17.57
N GLY A 323 8.06 -14.06 -17.31
CA GLY A 323 7.56 -13.76 -15.96
C GLY A 323 7.73 -14.91 -14.96
N SER A 324 7.70 -16.15 -15.42
CA SER A 324 7.75 -17.36 -14.57
C SER A 324 9.12 -17.71 -13.97
N ILE A 325 10.20 -17.00 -14.33
CA ILE A 325 11.57 -17.33 -13.85
C ILE A 325 11.68 -17.43 -12.34
N PHE A 326 10.96 -16.62 -11.60
CA PHE A 326 11.02 -16.61 -10.13
C PHE A 326 9.93 -17.45 -9.46
N ASP A 327 9.06 -18.11 -10.20
CA ASP A 327 7.87 -18.81 -9.65
C ASP A 327 8.23 -19.89 -8.64
N GLU A 328 9.23 -20.69 -8.93
CA GLU A 328 9.66 -21.77 -8.04
C GLU A 328 10.20 -21.22 -6.70
N ILE A 329 11.04 -20.18 -6.77
CA ILE A 329 11.61 -19.55 -5.57
C ILE A 329 10.51 -18.90 -4.73
N LEU A 330 9.60 -18.15 -5.37
CA LEU A 330 8.50 -17.49 -4.69
C LEU A 330 7.50 -18.49 -4.10
N SER A 331 7.20 -19.58 -4.81
CA SER A 331 6.33 -20.64 -4.31
C SER A 331 6.91 -21.30 -3.08
N LYS A 332 8.20 -21.64 -3.09
CA LYS A 332 8.90 -22.19 -1.92
C LYS A 332 8.94 -21.21 -0.76
N MET A 333 9.20 -19.92 -1.03
CA MET A 333 9.17 -18.87 -0.03
C MET A 333 7.79 -18.78 0.63
N LEU A 334 6.72 -18.67 -0.15
CA LEU A 334 5.36 -18.53 0.38
C LEU A 334 4.88 -19.78 1.12
N ALA A 335 5.33 -20.98 0.72
CA ALA A 335 5.01 -22.22 1.39
C ALA A 335 5.73 -22.39 2.73
N PHE A 336 6.85 -21.68 2.94
CA PHE A 336 7.61 -21.77 4.18
C PHE A 336 6.94 -20.94 5.28
N ARG A 337 6.54 -21.59 6.36
CA ARG A 337 5.87 -20.98 7.51
C ARG A 337 6.64 -21.32 8.80
N LEU A 338 6.87 -20.32 9.61
CA LEU A 338 7.27 -20.49 11.00
C LEU A 338 6.05 -20.24 11.90
N SER A 339 6.17 -20.64 13.16
CA SER A 339 5.15 -20.39 14.15
C SER A 339 4.85 -18.89 14.25
N SER A 340 3.57 -18.58 14.26
CA SER A 340 3.07 -17.23 14.40
C SER A 340 1.98 -17.20 15.49
N ASN A 341 1.91 -16.13 16.24
CA ASN A 341 0.90 -15.92 17.27
C ASN A 341 0.16 -14.59 17.04
N ASN A 342 -1.02 -14.49 17.59
CA ASN A 342 -1.77 -13.25 17.60
C ASN A 342 -1.46 -12.48 18.89
N LEU A 343 -0.82 -11.31 18.74
CA LEU A 343 -0.53 -10.39 19.84
C LEU A 343 -1.43 -9.15 19.72
N HIS A 344 -2.46 -9.07 20.54
CA HIS A 344 -3.39 -7.94 20.52
C HIS A 344 -2.87 -6.80 21.39
N ILE A 345 -2.71 -5.63 20.79
CA ILE A 345 -2.36 -4.39 21.46
C ILE A 345 -3.66 -3.68 21.92
N SER A 346 -3.74 -3.30 23.20
CA SER A 346 -4.90 -2.55 23.68
C SER A 346 -4.95 -1.13 23.11
N THR A 347 -6.14 -0.57 22.96
CA THR A 347 -6.33 0.80 22.47
C THR A 347 -5.61 1.83 23.34
N PHE A 348 -5.51 1.60 24.65
CA PHE A 348 -4.79 2.47 25.56
C PHE A 348 -3.28 2.52 25.21
N VAL A 349 -2.65 1.34 25.01
CA VAL A 349 -1.23 1.26 24.62
C VAL A 349 -1.00 1.91 23.25
N PHE A 350 -1.90 1.71 22.31
CA PHE A 350 -1.84 2.33 20.99
C PHE A 350 -1.93 3.86 21.05
N LEU A 351 -2.82 4.41 21.86
CA LEU A 351 -2.94 5.88 22.05
C LEU A 351 -1.71 6.44 22.75
N LEU A 352 -1.19 5.77 23.79
CA LEU A 352 0.03 6.16 24.49
C LEU A 352 1.24 6.16 23.54
N TYR A 353 1.36 5.12 22.73
CA TYR A 353 2.40 5.02 21.69
C TYR A 353 2.33 6.20 20.71
N ASN A 354 1.13 6.57 20.21
CA ASN A 354 0.98 7.72 19.33
C ASN A 354 1.33 9.04 20.02
N ALA A 355 0.96 9.21 21.29
CA ALA A 355 1.34 10.39 22.08
C ALA A 355 2.86 10.51 22.22
N ILE A 356 3.55 9.40 22.54
CA ILE A 356 5.02 9.34 22.62
C ILE A 356 5.64 9.64 21.25
N THR A 357 5.08 9.11 20.17
CA THR A 357 5.52 9.39 18.80
C THR A 357 5.50 10.89 18.50
N LEU A 358 4.44 11.60 18.86
CA LEU A 358 4.36 13.05 18.68
C LEU A 358 5.41 13.81 19.52
N LEU A 359 5.72 13.32 20.72
CA LEU A 359 6.77 13.91 21.56
C LEU A 359 8.17 13.79 20.94
N CYS A 360 8.40 12.83 20.02
CA CYS A 360 9.67 12.69 19.29
C CYS A 360 10.01 13.93 18.44
N VAL A 361 9.05 14.77 18.08
CA VAL A 361 9.30 16.03 17.36
C VAL A 361 10.15 16.98 18.19
N LYS A 362 9.91 17.03 19.51
CA LYS A 362 10.50 18.02 20.41
C LYS A 362 11.65 17.45 21.24
N PHE A 363 11.55 16.18 21.66
CA PHE A 363 12.48 15.58 22.61
C PHE A 363 13.24 14.42 21.97
N LYS A 364 14.57 14.57 21.84
CA LYS A 364 15.44 13.52 21.28
C LYS A 364 15.39 12.18 22.04
N PRO A 365 15.38 12.14 23.40
CA PRO A 365 15.34 10.86 24.13
C PRO A 365 14.10 10.03 23.80
N THR A 366 12.95 10.66 23.57
CA THR A 366 11.71 9.96 23.24
C THR A 366 11.77 9.24 21.90
N ALA A 367 12.67 9.63 20.99
CA ALA A 367 12.86 8.98 19.69
C ALA A 367 13.31 7.53 19.78
N LEU A 368 13.85 7.08 20.91
CA LEU A 368 14.22 5.68 21.15
C LEU A 368 13.05 4.83 21.69
N LEU A 369 12.02 5.44 22.24
CA LEU A 369 10.92 4.71 22.87
C LEU A 369 10.09 3.89 21.87
N PRO A 370 9.64 4.42 20.70
CA PRO A 370 8.88 3.62 19.75
C PRO A 370 9.59 2.33 19.31
N PRO A 371 10.85 2.32 18.87
CA PRO A 371 11.54 1.07 18.55
C PRO A 371 11.75 0.15 19.75
N LEU A 372 11.91 0.68 20.97
CA LEU A 372 12.00 -0.15 22.18
C LEU A 372 10.70 -0.89 22.47
N PHE A 373 9.54 -0.25 22.23
CA PHE A 373 8.24 -0.93 22.34
C PHE A 373 8.11 -2.05 21.29
N GLY A 374 8.59 -1.85 20.08
CA GLY A 374 8.63 -2.90 19.06
C GLY A 374 9.51 -4.08 19.45
N VAL A 375 10.72 -3.82 19.98
CA VAL A 375 11.59 -4.88 20.53
C VAL A 375 10.89 -5.62 21.67
N ALA A 376 10.23 -4.90 22.59
CA ALA A 376 9.49 -5.50 23.69
C ALA A 376 8.36 -6.43 23.20
N SER A 377 7.67 -6.09 22.12
CA SER A 377 6.64 -6.96 21.51
C SER A 377 7.22 -8.28 21.04
N PHE A 378 8.38 -8.29 20.39
CA PHE A 378 9.08 -9.52 20.00
C PHE A 378 9.63 -10.30 21.20
N LEU A 379 10.11 -9.64 22.23
CA LEU A 379 10.53 -10.32 23.46
C LEU A 379 9.37 -11.01 24.17
N LEU A 380 8.21 -10.33 24.26
CA LEU A 380 6.98 -10.94 24.80
C LEU A 380 6.53 -12.15 23.96
N PHE A 381 6.64 -12.05 22.65
CA PHE A 381 6.35 -13.18 21.77
C PHE A 381 7.27 -14.37 22.05
N LEU A 382 8.59 -14.15 22.20
CA LEU A 382 9.55 -15.21 22.49
C LEU A 382 9.31 -15.84 23.88
N LEU A 383 8.96 -15.05 24.89
CA LEU A 383 8.68 -15.55 26.24
C LEU A 383 7.38 -16.40 26.30
N ASN A 384 6.41 -16.12 25.42
CA ASN A 384 5.19 -16.92 25.33
C ASN A 384 5.38 -18.20 24.50
N PHE A 385 6.55 -18.38 23.90
CA PHE A 385 6.93 -19.59 23.15
C PHE A 385 7.72 -20.61 23.97
N SER A 386 8.29 -20.18 25.11
CA SER A 386 9.00 -21.04 26.06
C SER A 386 8.01 -21.62 27.09
#